data_f888945e95db66868d426627b08e8b22
#
_entry.id   f888945e95db66868d426627b08e8b22
#
_cell.length_a   1.000
_cell.length_b   1.000
_cell.length_c   1.000
_cell.angle_alpha   90.00
_cell.angle_beta   90.00
_cell.angle_gamma   90.00
#
_symmetry.space_group_name_H-M   'P 1'
#
loop_
_entity.id
_entity.type
_entity.pdbx_description
1 polymer ?
#
loop_
_entity_poly.entity_id
_entity_poly.type
_entity_poly.pdbx_seq_one_letter_code
_entity_poly.pdbx_strand_id
1 'polypeptide(L)'
;MDIKRSGSQPSRKGPAEWFTGSVRVDPLFQPPGPARVSGGHVTFEPGARTAWHTHPLGQTLLITSGLGWVQREDGPVEELRPGDIVWFPPGEKHWHGATPTTGMTHIAIQEAIDGKNVDWMEKVSDEQYRK
;
A
#
# COMPACT_ATOMS: atom_id res chain seq x y z
N MET A 1 19.36 19.72 4.06
CA MET A 1 17.92 19.60 4.35
C MET A 1 17.15 19.64 3.06
N ASP A 2 16.25 18.67 2.83
CA ASP A 2 15.42 18.64 1.63
C ASP A 2 13.97 18.80 2.03
N ILE A 3 13.27 19.67 1.32
CA ILE A 3 11.84 19.89 1.55
C ILE A 3 11.08 19.52 0.28
N LYS A 4 10.21 18.52 0.37
CA LYS A 4 9.30 18.14 -0.73
C LYS A 4 7.98 18.87 -0.50
N ARG A 5 7.74 19.92 -1.26
CA ARG A 5 6.51 20.71 -1.14
C ARG A 5 5.32 19.91 -1.63
N SER A 6 4.17 20.10 -1.00
CA SER A 6 2.94 19.51 -1.45
C SER A 6 2.67 19.91 -2.90
N GLY A 7 2.33 18.94 -3.75
CA GLY A 7 2.07 19.18 -5.16
C GLY A 7 3.31 19.27 -6.05
N SER A 8 4.51 19.16 -5.48
CA SER A 8 5.75 19.25 -6.26
C SER A 8 6.10 17.95 -6.99
N GLN A 9 5.52 16.83 -6.59
CA GLN A 9 5.77 15.53 -7.21
C GLN A 9 4.50 15.07 -7.91
N PRO A 10 4.57 14.72 -9.21
CA PRO A 10 3.37 14.31 -9.95
C PRO A 10 2.73 13.05 -9.40
N SER A 11 1.40 13.02 -9.39
CA SER A 11 0.63 11.81 -9.09
C SER A 11 0.83 10.79 -10.20
N ARG A 12 0.76 9.53 -9.86
CA ARG A 12 0.91 8.41 -10.80
C ARG A 12 -0.26 7.46 -10.66
N LYS A 13 -0.63 6.86 -11.80
CA LYS A 13 -1.61 5.78 -11.77
C LYS A 13 -0.92 4.51 -11.30
N GLY A 14 -1.55 3.78 -10.39
CA GLY A 14 -1.05 2.47 -9.97
C GLY A 14 -1.04 1.51 -11.15
N PRO A 15 0.09 0.80 -11.40
CA PRO A 15 0.18 -0.14 -12.52
C PRO A 15 -0.84 -1.26 -12.42
N ALA A 16 -1.48 -1.58 -13.55
CA ALA A 16 -2.49 -2.65 -13.60
C ALA A 16 -1.92 -4.03 -13.26
N GLU A 17 -0.60 -4.19 -13.35
CA GLU A 17 0.09 -5.43 -12.96
C GLU A 17 0.01 -5.68 -11.46
N TRP A 18 -0.02 -4.62 -10.65
CA TRP A 18 0.08 -4.70 -9.19
C TRP A 18 -1.20 -4.31 -8.47
N PHE A 19 -2.18 -3.79 -9.20
CA PHE A 19 -3.45 -3.32 -8.62
C PHE A 19 -4.63 -3.79 -9.45
N THR A 20 -5.75 -4.03 -8.77
CA THR A 20 -7.05 -4.19 -9.39
C THR A 20 -7.84 -2.94 -9.09
N GLY A 21 -8.53 -2.39 -10.11
CA GLY A 21 -9.28 -1.15 -9.96
C GLY A 21 -8.41 0.09 -10.09
N SER A 22 -8.97 1.25 -9.79
CA SER A 22 -8.30 2.54 -9.94
C SER A 22 -7.57 2.93 -8.67
N VAL A 23 -6.26 3.13 -8.80
CA VAL A 23 -5.38 3.49 -7.69
C VAL A 23 -4.49 4.65 -8.12
N ARG A 24 -4.35 5.64 -7.25
CA ARG A 24 -3.43 6.76 -7.47
C ARG A 24 -2.30 6.68 -6.43
N VAL A 25 -1.08 6.82 -6.90
CA VAL A 25 0.11 6.83 -6.07
C VAL A 25 0.76 8.20 -6.13
N ASP A 26 0.90 8.83 -4.97
CA ASP A 26 1.59 10.11 -4.84
C ASP A 26 2.90 9.87 -4.10
N PRO A 27 4.07 10.03 -4.75
CA PRO A 27 5.35 9.88 -4.07
C PRO A 27 5.49 10.87 -2.93
N LEU A 28 6.06 10.44 -1.81
CA LEU A 28 6.30 11.32 -0.67
C LEU A 28 7.79 11.55 -0.44
N PHE A 29 8.54 10.49 -0.16
CA PHE A 29 9.96 10.62 0.11
C PHE A 29 10.72 9.35 -0.26
N GLN A 30 11.97 9.56 -0.66
CA GLN A 30 12.94 8.50 -0.91
C GLN A 30 14.33 9.12 -0.79
N PRO A 31 14.81 9.37 0.43
CA PRO A 31 16.10 10.01 0.61
C PRO A 31 17.23 9.16 0.02
N PRO A 32 18.35 9.80 -0.35
CA PRO A 32 19.47 9.07 -0.95
C PRO A 32 20.14 8.14 0.06
N GLY A 33 20.89 7.15 -0.46
CA GLY A 33 21.66 6.28 0.39
C GLY A 33 22.61 7.05 1.31
N PRO A 34 22.93 6.52 2.50
CA PRO A 34 22.64 5.14 2.94
C PRO A 34 21.24 4.90 3.51
N ALA A 35 20.34 5.90 3.48
CA ALA A 35 18.97 5.70 3.89
C ALA A 35 18.28 4.67 2.99
N ARG A 36 17.38 3.88 3.55
CA ARG A 36 16.67 2.81 2.83
C ARG A 36 15.16 3.03 2.79
N VAL A 37 14.67 4.00 3.57
CA VAL A 37 13.24 4.24 3.73
C VAL A 37 12.67 4.97 2.54
N SER A 38 11.45 4.61 2.16
CA SER A 38 10.65 5.37 1.20
C SER A 38 9.21 5.39 1.65
N GLY A 39 8.45 6.35 1.17
CA GLY A 39 7.04 6.46 1.49
C GLY A 39 6.24 6.97 0.32
N GLY A 40 4.99 6.54 0.25
CA GLY A 40 4.04 6.95 -0.76
C GLY A 40 2.66 7.12 -0.16
N HIS A 41 1.89 8.00 -0.76
CA HIS A 41 0.50 8.23 -0.41
C HIS A 41 -0.36 7.55 -1.47
N VAL A 42 -1.15 6.54 -1.06
CA VAL A 42 -1.87 5.70 -2.01
C VAL A 42 -3.36 5.84 -1.79
N THR A 43 -4.07 6.17 -2.86
CA THR A 43 -5.52 6.35 -2.84
C THR A 43 -6.18 5.27 -3.68
N PHE A 44 -7.07 4.50 -3.04
CA PHE A 44 -7.81 3.42 -3.66
C PHE A 44 -9.25 3.85 -3.85
N GLU A 45 -9.77 3.77 -5.08
CA GLU A 45 -11.18 3.95 -5.33
C GLU A 45 -11.97 2.73 -4.84
N PRO A 46 -13.30 2.84 -4.63
CA PRO A 46 -14.09 1.68 -4.20
C PRO A 46 -13.83 0.45 -5.05
N GLY A 47 -13.60 -0.68 -4.41
CA GLY A 47 -13.29 -1.94 -5.08
C GLY A 47 -11.83 -2.15 -5.44
N ALA A 48 -11.01 -1.11 -5.38
CA ALA A 48 -9.60 -1.22 -5.74
C ALA A 48 -8.77 -1.84 -4.62
N ARG A 49 -7.77 -2.62 -5.00
CA ARG A 49 -6.87 -3.29 -4.05
C ARG A 49 -5.55 -3.64 -4.71
N THR A 50 -4.54 -3.91 -3.88
CA THR A 50 -3.26 -4.42 -4.36
C THR A 50 -3.37 -5.88 -4.76
N ALA A 51 -2.38 -6.36 -5.51
CA ALA A 51 -2.12 -7.80 -5.62
C ALA A 51 -1.59 -8.31 -4.27
N TRP A 52 -1.54 -9.63 -4.10
CA TRP A 52 -0.80 -10.24 -3.00
C TRP A 52 0.67 -9.86 -3.13
N HIS A 53 1.34 -9.56 -2.02
CA HIS A 53 2.75 -9.18 -2.05
C HIS A 53 3.41 -9.33 -0.69
N THR A 54 4.74 -9.23 -0.70
CA THR A 54 5.56 -9.22 0.52
C THR A 54 6.57 -8.08 0.44
N HIS A 55 7.11 -7.72 1.59
CA HIS A 55 8.18 -6.72 1.70
C HIS A 55 9.37 -7.33 2.42
N PRO A 56 10.58 -7.24 1.87
CA PRO A 56 11.75 -7.87 2.49
C PRO A 56 12.08 -7.34 3.89
N LEU A 57 11.80 -6.08 4.17
CA LEU A 57 12.03 -5.47 5.48
C LEU A 57 10.74 -5.02 6.16
N GLY A 58 9.58 -5.54 5.68
CA GLY A 58 8.30 -5.17 6.24
C GLY A 58 7.75 -3.86 5.68
N GLN A 59 6.54 -3.53 6.09
CA GLN A 59 5.88 -2.29 5.68
C GLN A 59 4.96 -1.79 6.79
N THR A 60 4.91 -0.47 6.96
CA THR A 60 3.94 0.18 7.85
C THR A 60 2.94 0.96 7.00
N LEU A 61 1.67 0.81 7.31
CA LEU A 61 0.60 1.63 6.72
C LEU A 61 0.01 2.55 7.80
N LEU A 62 -0.20 3.81 7.43
CA LEU A 62 -0.92 4.79 8.24
C LEU A 62 -2.18 5.15 7.47
N ILE A 63 -3.34 4.76 7.98
CA ILE A 63 -4.60 5.03 7.28
C ILE A 63 -5.00 6.47 7.54
N THR A 64 -5.20 7.24 6.47
CA THR A 64 -5.47 8.68 6.56
C THR A 64 -6.89 9.07 6.26
N SER A 65 -7.60 8.32 5.40
CA SER A 65 -9.00 8.63 5.10
C SER A 65 -9.74 7.42 4.56
N GLY A 66 -11.06 7.46 4.64
CA GLY A 66 -11.93 6.45 4.06
C GLY A 66 -12.05 5.19 4.91
N LEU A 67 -12.40 4.10 4.25
CA LEU A 67 -12.58 2.80 4.88
C LEU A 67 -11.98 1.75 3.97
N GLY A 68 -11.11 0.91 4.50
CA GLY A 68 -10.42 -0.09 3.72
C GLY A 68 -10.42 -1.46 4.36
N TRP A 69 -9.82 -2.39 3.64
CA TRP A 69 -9.65 -3.77 4.06
C TRP A 69 -8.20 -4.20 3.93
N VAL A 70 -7.81 -5.13 4.79
CA VAL A 70 -6.49 -5.75 4.77
C VAL A 70 -6.64 -7.22 5.09
N GLN A 71 -5.80 -8.05 4.48
CA GLN A 71 -5.78 -9.49 4.77
C GLN A 71 -4.35 -10.01 4.64
N ARG A 72 -3.91 -10.76 5.64
CA ARG A 72 -2.71 -11.59 5.50
C ARG A 72 -3.14 -12.98 5.02
N GLU A 73 -2.25 -13.68 4.34
CA GLU A 73 -2.50 -15.04 3.89
C GLU A 73 -2.94 -15.91 5.08
N ASP A 74 -3.98 -16.70 4.87
CA ASP A 74 -4.56 -17.59 5.87
C ASP A 74 -5.19 -16.88 7.07
N GLY A 75 -5.42 -15.56 6.98
CA GLY A 75 -6.11 -14.81 8.01
C GLY A 75 -7.45 -14.24 7.52
N PRO A 76 -8.22 -13.64 8.43
CA PRO A 76 -9.47 -13.00 8.04
C PRO A 76 -9.22 -11.64 7.38
N VAL A 77 -10.20 -11.16 6.61
CA VAL A 77 -10.21 -9.78 6.14
C VAL A 77 -10.53 -8.89 7.33
N GLU A 78 -9.71 -7.86 7.55
CA GLU A 78 -9.92 -6.91 8.63
C GLU A 78 -10.18 -5.51 8.09
N GLU A 79 -10.99 -4.74 8.81
CA GLU A 79 -11.37 -3.39 8.44
C GLU A 79 -10.30 -2.40 8.89
N LEU A 80 -10.03 -1.40 8.04
CA LEU A 80 -9.07 -0.33 8.32
C LEU A 80 -9.77 1.01 8.32
N ARG A 81 -9.55 1.80 9.36
CA ARG A 81 -10.15 3.12 9.55
C ARG A 81 -9.07 4.19 9.72
N PRO A 82 -9.39 5.47 9.46
CA PRO A 82 -8.43 6.55 9.68
C PRO A 82 -7.86 6.54 11.09
N GLY A 83 -6.53 6.64 11.18
CA GLY A 83 -5.82 6.55 12.44
C GLY A 83 -5.28 5.17 12.76
N ASP A 84 -5.73 4.13 12.05
CA ASP A 84 -5.19 2.79 12.24
C ASP A 84 -3.78 2.70 11.67
N ILE A 85 -2.95 1.91 12.32
CA ILE A 85 -1.57 1.63 11.91
C ILE A 85 -1.45 0.13 11.72
N VAL A 86 -0.94 -0.27 10.55
CA VAL A 86 -0.72 -1.68 10.23
C VAL A 86 0.78 -1.92 10.08
N TRP A 87 1.27 -2.98 10.68
CA TRP A 87 2.64 -3.43 10.47
C TRP A 87 2.61 -4.82 9.84
N PHE A 88 3.25 -4.94 8.67
CA PHE A 88 3.49 -6.23 8.03
C PHE A 88 4.93 -6.64 8.27
N PRO A 89 5.17 -7.74 9.00
CA PRO A 89 6.54 -8.24 9.17
C PRO A 89 7.19 -8.63 7.86
N PRO A 90 8.53 -8.66 7.79
CA PRO A 90 9.21 -9.13 6.59
C PRO A 90 8.68 -10.48 6.13
N GLY A 91 8.39 -10.58 4.82
CA GLY A 91 7.96 -11.83 4.21
C GLY A 91 6.50 -12.22 4.41
N GLU A 92 5.72 -11.45 5.15
CA GLU A 92 4.31 -11.77 5.33
C GLU A 92 3.50 -11.42 4.07
N LYS A 93 2.90 -12.43 3.47
CA LYS A 93 2.08 -12.27 2.27
C LYS A 93 0.74 -11.66 2.63
N HIS A 94 0.41 -10.53 1.98
CA HIS A 94 -0.78 -9.76 2.32
C HIS A 94 -1.27 -8.95 1.11
N TRP A 95 -2.47 -8.38 1.26
CA TRP A 95 -2.99 -7.36 0.36
C TRP A 95 -3.77 -6.33 1.18
N HIS A 96 -3.96 -5.15 0.60
CA HIS A 96 -4.80 -4.09 1.18
C HIS A 96 -5.47 -3.29 0.08
N GLY A 97 -6.55 -2.60 0.45
CA GLY A 97 -7.31 -1.81 -0.50
C GLY A 97 -8.54 -1.18 0.12
N ALA A 98 -9.39 -0.62 -0.75
CA ALA A 98 -10.65 -0.03 -0.36
C ALA A 98 -11.70 -1.11 -0.10
N THR A 99 -12.83 -0.71 0.49
CA THR A 99 -14.01 -1.59 0.52
C THR A 99 -14.70 -1.53 -0.85
N PRO A 100 -15.64 -2.43 -1.14
CA PRO A 100 -16.38 -2.37 -2.40
C PRO A 100 -17.16 -1.08 -2.63
N THR A 101 -17.48 -0.34 -1.56
CA THR A 101 -18.37 0.82 -1.65
C THR A 101 -17.74 2.14 -1.18
N THR A 102 -16.56 2.09 -0.56
CA THR A 102 -15.88 3.30 -0.05
C THR A 102 -14.43 3.31 -0.46
N GLY A 103 -13.92 4.49 -0.81
CA GLY A 103 -12.49 4.65 -1.07
C GLY A 103 -11.67 4.64 0.22
N MET A 104 -10.37 4.44 0.10
CA MET A 104 -9.46 4.45 1.24
C MET A 104 -8.12 5.04 0.81
N THR A 105 -7.50 5.80 1.70
CA THR A 105 -6.19 6.38 1.48
C THR A 105 -5.27 6.06 2.64
N HIS A 106 -4.02 5.70 2.34
CA HIS A 106 -3.01 5.47 3.36
C HIS A 106 -1.65 5.99 2.94
N ILE A 107 -0.78 6.16 3.93
CA ILE A 107 0.64 6.36 3.71
C ILE A 107 1.31 5.02 3.91
N ALA A 108 2.11 4.59 2.93
CA ALA A 108 2.89 3.37 3.00
C ALA A 108 4.36 3.73 3.21
N ILE A 109 4.99 3.09 4.21
CA ILE A 109 6.39 3.32 4.55
C ILE A 109 7.09 1.97 4.58
N GLN A 110 8.17 1.83 3.81
CA GLN A 110 8.95 0.60 3.76
C GLN A 110 10.41 0.91 3.52
N GLU A 111 11.25 -0.08 3.77
CA GLU A 111 12.68 0.00 3.51
C GLU A 111 13.06 -0.95 2.38
N ALA A 112 14.09 -0.57 1.63
CA ALA A 112 14.63 -1.41 0.57
C ALA A 112 15.89 -2.13 1.04
N ILE A 113 16.12 -3.31 0.52
CA ILE A 113 17.39 -4.02 0.64
C ILE A 113 17.82 -4.46 -0.76
N ASP A 114 19.07 -4.16 -1.12
CA ASP A 114 19.59 -4.45 -2.45
C ASP A 114 18.71 -3.85 -3.58
N GLY A 115 18.16 -2.67 -3.31
CA GLY A 115 17.31 -1.96 -4.27
C GLY A 115 15.87 -2.46 -4.39
N LYS A 116 15.48 -3.42 -3.55
CA LYS A 116 14.15 -4.01 -3.60
C LYS A 116 13.39 -3.75 -2.30
N ASN A 117 12.15 -3.26 -2.40
CA ASN A 117 11.28 -3.05 -1.24
C ASN A 117 9.97 -3.84 -1.29
N VAL A 118 9.69 -4.53 -2.37
CA VAL A 118 8.44 -5.29 -2.55
C VAL A 118 8.66 -6.46 -3.50
N ASP A 119 7.95 -7.57 -3.24
CA ASP A 119 7.84 -8.71 -4.14
C ASP A 119 6.36 -8.87 -4.48
N TRP A 120 6.00 -8.54 -5.72
CA TRP A 120 4.62 -8.66 -6.19
C TRP A 120 4.29 -10.10 -6.58
N MET A 121 3.10 -10.54 -6.23
CA MET A 121 2.60 -11.89 -6.47
C MET A 121 1.29 -11.84 -7.25
N GLU A 122 0.47 -12.89 -7.15
CA GLU A 122 -0.78 -12.97 -7.90
C GLU A 122 -1.80 -11.93 -7.45
N LYS A 123 -2.73 -11.61 -8.34
CA LYS A 123 -3.83 -10.70 -8.04
C LYS A 123 -4.78 -11.32 -7.02
N VAL A 124 -5.44 -10.46 -6.24
CA VAL A 124 -6.51 -10.89 -5.34
C VAL A 124 -7.76 -11.07 -6.18
N SER A 125 -8.30 -12.29 -6.22
CA SER A 125 -9.52 -12.57 -6.97
C SER A 125 -10.73 -11.89 -6.33
N ASP A 126 -11.81 -11.73 -7.11
CA ASP A 126 -13.04 -11.16 -6.57
C ASP A 126 -13.59 -12.01 -5.41
N GLU A 127 -13.41 -13.33 -5.48
CA GLU A 127 -13.84 -14.23 -4.42
C GLU A 127 -13.04 -14.02 -3.14
N GLN A 128 -11.72 -13.90 -3.25
CA GLN A 128 -10.85 -13.62 -2.10
C GLN A 128 -11.16 -12.26 -1.49
N TYR A 129 -11.38 -11.27 -2.33
CA TYR A 129 -11.64 -9.91 -1.90
C TYR A 129 -12.92 -9.78 -1.08
N ARG A 130 -13.93 -10.59 -1.35
CA ARG A 130 -15.20 -10.53 -0.63
C ARG A 130 -15.21 -11.25 0.71
N LYS A 131 -14.12 -11.90 1.06
CA LYS A 131 -14.01 -12.61 2.33
C LYS A 131 -13.59 -11.65 3.42
#